data_8695f616e6ada11912088b27d2645eb7
#
_entry.id   8695f616e6ada11912088b27d2645eb7
#
_cell.length_a   1.000
_cell.length_b   1.000
_cell.length_c   1.000
_cell.angle_alpha   90.00
_cell.angle_beta   90.00
_cell.angle_gamma   90.00
#
_symmetry.space_group_name_H-M   'P 1'
#
loop_
_entity.id
_entity.type
_entity.pdbx_description
1 polymer ?
#
loop_
_entity_poly.entity_id
_entity_poly.type
_entity_poly.pdbx_seq_one_letter_code
_entity_poly.pdbx_strand_id
1 'polypeptide(L)'
;RVQVIFLAWFFENFLEGTAGFGTPSAIIAPLLVGIGIPPLNAVIIALLGNSASVVFGAAGTPIKVGFGALAGATVPMTAALINLIGILVPVFILWFLTKSKENGKKEFVEALPFAVWAGVAFAIPSILTVFIGQEFPSILGAVIGLILVLFTTKLGLFVPKRENNLTDGVHTPTLRLGKVIFPYALLIFLLIFGKFVIGSTGLAIPIVVKHTFAFFNPGFAFIIAGILTILVFKKGIKFLAYSSKLALKRSVEPFLVIVFMSAIAQIMVNSVNNPVSLPSMIGFLAVHVKNILLPLWAPIVGAFGSFITGSAT
;
A
#
# COMPACT_ATOMS: atom_id res chain seq x y z
N ARG A 1 -3.33 3.14 -22.02
CA ARG A 1 -2.30 2.28 -21.41
C ARG A 1 -1.60 3.02 -20.28
N VAL A 2 -1.04 4.20 -20.54
CA VAL A 2 -0.37 5.05 -19.54
C VAL A 2 -1.32 5.42 -18.40
N GLN A 3 -2.52 5.89 -18.68
CA GLN A 3 -3.53 6.24 -17.68
C GLN A 3 -3.88 5.06 -16.76
N VAL A 4 -3.99 3.85 -17.32
CA VAL A 4 -4.29 2.66 -16.51
C VAL A 4 -3.14 2.35 -15.56
N ILE A 5 -1.88 2.46 -16.01
CA ILE A 5 -0.72 2.28 -15.15
C ILE A 5 -0.65 3.38 -14.07
N PHE A 6 -0.99 4.63 -14.38
CA PHE A 6 -1.08 5.67 -13.36
C PHE A 6 -2.09 5.32 -12.26
N LEU A 7 -3.28 4.86 -12.63
CA LEU A 7 -4.33 4.50 -11.69
C LEU A 7 -4.04 3.19 -10.94
N ALA A 8 -3.78 2.12 -11.70
CA ALA A 8 -3.63 0.77 -11.15
C ALA A 8 -2.23 0.47 -10.62
N TRP A 9 -1.28 1.39 -10.71
CA TRP A 9 0.04 1.23 -10.14
C TRP A 9 0.33 2.34 -9.13
N PHE A 10 0.54 3.57 -9.55
CA PHE A 10 0.95 4.62 -8.63
C PHE A 10 -0.15 5.02 -7.65
N PHE A 11 -1.35 5.30 -8.15
CA PHE A 11 -2.44 5.72 -7.28
C PHE A 11 -2.91 4.59 -6.36
N GLU A 12 -2.93 3.37 -6.86
CA GLU A 12 -3.27 2.19 -6.07
C GLU A 12 -2.26 1.92 -4.96
N ASN A 13 -0.95 1.92 -5.27
CA ASN A 13 0.09 1.75 -4.26
C ASN A 13 0.12 2.89 -3.23
N PHE A 14 -0.20 4.12 -3.64
CA PHE A 14 -0.41 5.22 -2.73
C PHE A 14 -1.58 4.96 -1.76
N LEU A 15 -2.73 4.54 -2.30
CA LEU A 15 -3.89 4.19 -1.48
C LEU A 15 -3.60 3.00 -0.57
N GLU A 16 -2.85 2.01 -1.02
CA GLU A 16 -2.43 0.87 -0.20
C GLU A 16 -1.57 1.33 0.98
N GLY A 17 -0.59 2.18 0.74
CA GLY A 17 0.22 2.77 1.80
C GLY A 17 -0.59 3.57 2.82
N THR A 18 -1.70 4.15 2.41
CA THR A 18 -2.55 4.97 3.29
C THR A 18 -3.65 4.18 3.98
N ALA A 19 -4.37 3.31 3.28
CA ALA A 19 -5.57 2.64 3.79
C ALA A 19 -5.37 1.13 4.01
N GLY A 20 -4.68 0.45 3.12
CA GLY A 20 -4.51 -1.01 3.16
C GLY A 20 -5.81 -1.81 3.08
N PHE A 21 -5.76 -3.05 3.54
CA PHE A 21 -6.91 -3.95 3.74
C PHE A 21 -7.80 -4.15 2.49
N GLY A 22 -7.19 -4.19 1.29
CA GLY A 22 -7.93 -4.36 0.03
C GLY A 22 -8.78 -3.15 -0.40
N THR A 23 -8.79 -2.07 0.39
CA THR A 23 -9.50 -0.82 0.07
C THR A 23 -9.07 -0.22 -1.27
N PRO A 24 -7.78 -0.19 -1.64
CA PRO A 24 -7.32 0.34 -2.93
C PRO A 24 -7.98 -0.35 -4.11
N SER A 25 -7.92 -1.67 -4.17
CA SER A 25 -8.51 -2.43 -5.29
C SER A 25 -10.02 -2.25 -5.38
N ALA A 26 -10.71 -2.10 -4.24
CA ALA A 26 -12.14 -1.81 -4.20
C ALA A 26 -12.49 -0.41 -4.77
N ILE A 27 -11.53 0.53 -4.75
CA ILE A 27 -11.68 1.88 -5.35
C ILE A 27 -11.24 1.87 -6.81
N ILE A 28 -10.11 1.24 -7.11
CA ILE A 28 -9.49 1.29 -8.44
C ILE A 28 -10.30 0.49 -9.46
N ALA A 29 -10.82 -0.69 -9.10
CA ALA A 29 -11.57 -1.50 -10.05
C ALA A 29 -12.80 -0.76 -10.64
N PRO A 30 -13.68 -0.11 -9.85
CA PRO A 30 -14.74 0.74 -10.40
C PRO A 30 -14.25 1.91 -11.25
N LEU A 31 -13.12 2.54 -10.88
CA LEU A 31 -12.52 3.61 -11.67
C LEU A 31 -12.06 3.11 -13.05
N LEU A 32 -11.43 1.93 -13.09
CA LEU A 32 -11.01 1.29 -14.34
C LEU A 32 -12.21 0.94 -15.22
N VAL A 33 -13.31 0.46 -14.63
CA VAL A 33 -14.57 0.23 -15.35
C VAL A 33 -15.12 1.54 -15.90
N GLY A 34 -15.07 2.61 -15.11
CA GLY A 34 -15.53 3.94 -15.51
C GLY A 34 -14.78 4.53 -16.71
N ILE A 35 -13.52 4.15 -16.93
CA ILE A 35 -12.74 4.52 -18.12
C ILE A 35 -12.80 3.48 -19.25
N GLY A 36 -13.73 2.51 -19.16
CA GLY A 36 -14.02 1.56 -20.24
C GLY A 36 -13.26 0.24 -20.22
N ILE A 37 -12.60 -0.11 -19.11
CA ILE A 37 -12.00 -1.45 -18.94
C ILE A 37 -13.10 -2.45 -18.58
N PRO A 38 -13.16 -3.63 -19.21
CA PRO A 38 -14.13 -4.67 -18.86
C PRO A 38 -14.05 -5.05 -17.38
N PRO A 39 -15.19 -5.27 -16.67
CA PRO A 39 -15.22 -5.44 -15.21
C PRO A 39 -14.26 -6.51 -14.68
N LEU A 40 -14.20 -7.68 -15.31
CA LEU A 40 -13.30 -8.75 -14.90
C LEU A 40 -11.83 -8.33 -15.03
N ASN A 41 -11.47 -7.70 -16.15
CA ASN A 41 -10.10 -7.21 -16.36
C ASN A 41 -9.76 -6.08 -15.40
N ALA A 42 -10.71 -5.20 -15.08
CA ALA A 42 -10.53 -4.12 -14.12
C ALA A 42 -10.20 -4.67 -12.71
N VAL A 43 -10.92 -5.70 -12.25
CA VAL A 43 -10.65 -6.35 -10.96
C VAL A 43 -9.28 -7.03 -10.96
N ILE A 44 -8.94 -7.77 -12.02
CA ILE A 44 -7.63 -8.45 -12.11
C ILE A 44 -6.49 -7.42 -12.12
N ILE A 45 -6.63 -6.34 -12.88
CA ILE A 45 -5.62 -5.27 -12.96
C ILE A 45 -5.45 -4.59 -11.61
N ALA A 46 -6.55 -4.28 -10.90
CA ALA A 46 -6.51 -3.69 -9.59
C ALA A 46 -5.82 -4.62 -8.57
N LEU A 47 -6.18 -5.90 -8.52
CA LEU A 47 -5.54 -6.85 -7.62
C LEU A 47 -4.04 -7.03 -7.92
N LEU A 48 -3.65 -7.02 -9.21
CA LEU A 48 -2.24 -7.05 -9.60
C LEU A 48 -1.51 -5.79 -9.13
N GLY A 49 -2.10 -4.61 -9.36
CA GLY A 49 -1.51 -3.33 -8.97
C GLY A 49 -1.26 -3.22 -7.47
N ASN A 50 -2.18 -3.76 -6.68
CA ASN A 50 -2.10 -3.74 -5.22
C ASN A 50 -0.97 -4.62 -4.65
N SER A 51 -0.52 -5.64 -5.38
CA SER A 51 0.31 -6.72 -4.83
C SER A 51 1.68 -6.29 -4.32
N ALA A 52 2.27 -5.23 -4.86
CA ALA A 52 3.65 -4.84 -4.53
C ALA A 52 3.80 -4.02 -3.25
N SER A 53 2.78 -3.26 -2.85
CA SER A 53 2.87 -2.33 -1.71
C SER A 53 2.31 -2.87 -0.41
N VAL A 54 1.69 -4.03 -0.45
CA VAL A 54 0.93 -4.62 0.67
C VAL A 54 1.73 -4.74 1.96
N VAL A 55 3.00 -5.16 1.86
CA VAL A 55 3.90 -5.28 3.02
C VAL A 55 4.03 -3.96 3.79
N PHE A 56 3.95 -2.83 3.09
CA PHE A 56 3.98 -1.49 3.65
C PHE A 56 2.60 -0.81 3.66
N GLY A 57 1.54 -1.60 3.49
CA GLY A 57 0.16 -1.14 3.49
C GLY A 57 -0.25 -0.56 4.84
N ALA A 58 -1.29 0.28 4.85
CA ALA A 58 -1.82 0.93 6.05
C ALA A 58 -0.70 1.49 6.96
N ALA A 59 0.21 2.29 6.39
CA ALA A 59 1.36 2.89 7.08
C ALA A 59 2.26 1.86 7.78
N GLY A 60 2.57 0.76 7.10
CA GLY A 60 3.47 -0.29 7.58
C GLY A 60 2.87 -1.20 8.65
N THR A 61 1.54 -1.25 8.74
CA THR A 61 0.83 -2.08 9.73
C THR A 61 1.24 -3.56 9.67
N PRO A 62 1.40 -4.22 8.50
CA PRO A 62 1.81 -5.63 8.45
C PRO A 62 3.13 -5.90 9.18
N ILE A 63 4.11 -5.04 9.00
CA ILE A 63 5.41 -5.17 9.68
C ILE A 63 5.27 -4.86 11.17
N LYS A 64 4.57 -3.78 11.52
CA LYS A 64 4.37 -3.38 12.93
C LYS A 64 3.64 -4.43 13.74
N VAL A 65 2.58 -4.99 13.18
CA VAL A 65 1.71 -5.93 13.88
C VAL A 65 2.27 -7.35 13.81
N GLY A 66 2.74 -7.78 12.61
CA GLY A 66 3.23 -9.13 12.41
C GLY A 66 4.55 -9.42 13.14
N PHE A 67 5.47 -8.46 13.16
CA PHE A 67 6.80 -8.66 13.76
C PHE A 67 6.99 -7.90 15.08
N GLY A 68 6.25 -6.82 15.33
CA GLY A 68 6.38 -6.03 16.56
C GLY A 68 7.82 -5.59 16.82
N ALA A 69 8.32 -5.86 18.02
CA ALA A 69 9.68 -5.54 18.42
C ALA A 69 10.77 -6.35 17.67
N LEU A 70 10.41 -7.48 17.06
CA LEU A 70 11.33 -8.31 16.27
C LEU A 70 11.66 -7.71 14.89
N ALA A 71 10.87 -6.73 14.43
CA ALA A 71 11.06 -6.15 13.11
C ALA A 71 12.45 -5.54 12.92
N GLY A 72 12.94 -4.78 13.90
CA GLY A 72 14.20 -4.04 13.78
C GLY A 72 14.27 -3.23 12.48
N ALA A 73 15.46 -2.91 12.03
CA ALA A 73 15.70 -2.30 10.71
C ALA A 73 15.81 -3.35 9.58
N THR A 74 16.10 -4.59 9.93
CA THR A 74 16.41 -5.67 8.96
C THR A 74 15.15 -6.14 8.22
N VAL A 75 14.03 -6.33 8.94
CA VAL A 75 12.80 -6.85 8.33
C VAL A 75 12.22 -5.90 7.29
N PRO A 76 12.06 -4.57 7.55
CA PRO A 76 11.56 -3.64 6.54
C PRO A 76 12.47 -3.58 5.31
N MET A 77 13.81 -3.60 5.51
CA MET A 77 14.76 -3.56 4.40
C MET A 77 14.69 -4.83 3.56
N THR A 78 14.68 -6.00 4.20
CA THR A 78 14.56 -7.29 3.49
C THR A 78 13.25 -7.36 2.71
N ALA A 79 12.14 -6.92 3.31
CA ALA A 79 10.84 -6.85 2.66
C ALA A 79 10.87 -5.94 1.41
N ALA A 80 11.51 -4.77 1.51
CA ALA A 80 11.66 -3.86 0.37
C ALA A 80 12.51 -4.45 -0.75
N LEU A 81 13.57 -5.17 -0.41
CA LEU A 81 14.42 -5.85 -1.41
C LEU A 81 13.69 -6.99 -2.10
N ILE A 82 12.93 -7.81 -1.38
CA ILE A 82 12.09 -8.85 -1.97
C ILE A 82 11.03 -8.22 -2.87
N ASN A 83 10.50 -7.08 -2.48
CA ASN A 83 9.49 -6.33 -3.23
C ASN A 83 10.00 -5.77 -4.58
N LEU A 84 11.31 -5.84 -4.86
CA LEU A 84 11.86 -5.50 -6.19
C LEU A 84 11.23 -6.32 -7.31
N ILE A 85 10.77 -7.53 -7.03
CA ILE A 85 10.02 -8.34 -8.02
C ILE A 85 8.74 -7.61 -8.50
N GLY A 86 8.22 -6.70 -7.70
CA GLY A 86 7.10 -5.83 -8.04
C GLY A 86 7.34 -4.91 -9.24
N ILE A 87 8.61 -4.71 -9.68
CA ILE A 87 8.94 -4.00 -10.92
C ILE A 87 8.23 -4.64 -12.14
N LEU A 88 7.97 -5.93 -12.07
CA LEU A 88 7.29 -6.67 -13.14
C LEU A 88 5.76 -6.45 -13.16
N VAL A 89 5.17 -5.96 -12.09
CA VAL A 89 3.71 -5.82 -11.99
C VAL A 89 3.13 -4.90 -13.07
N PRO A 90 3.67 -3.70 -13.37
CA PRO A 90 3.18 -2.88 -14.46
C PRO A 90 3.29 -3.57 -15.83
N VAL A 91 4.27 -4.46 -16.01
CA VAL A 91 4.40 -5.26 -17.24
C VAL A 91 3.27 -6.29 -17.35
N PHE A 92 2.89 -6.93 -16.24
CA PHE A 92 1.73 -7.84 -16.21
C PHE A 92 0.41 -7.08 -16.42
N ILE A 93 0.26 -5.88 -15.82
CA ILE A 93 -0.89 -5.00 -16.08
C ILE A 93 -0.99 -4.69 -17.58
N LEU A 94 0.12 -4.29 -18.20
CA LEU A 94 0.19 -3.99 -19.63
C LEU A 94 -0.16 -5.22 -20.49
N TRP A 95 0.36 -6.39 -20.12
CA TRP A 95 0.04 -7.64 -20.82
C TRP A 95 -1.46 -7.94 -20.75
N PHE A 96 -2.07 -7.79 -19.58
CA PHE A 96 -3.52 -7.98 -19.41
C PHE A 96 -4.34 -7.01 -20.25
N LEU A 97 -3.90 -5.75 -20.38
CA LEU A 97 -4.56 -4.72 -21.18
C LEU A 97 -4.48 -4.99 -22.70
N THR A 98 -3.45 -5.71 -23.13
CA THR A 98 -3.16 -5.86 -24.56
C THR A 98 -3.47 -7.23 -25.11
N LYS A 99 -3.44 -8.29 -24.29
CA LYS A 99 -3.54 -9.70 -24.71
C LYS A 99 -4.78 -10.03 -25.55
N SER A 100 -5.91 -9.36 -25.32
CA SER A 100 -7.18 -9.63 -26.02
C SER A 100 -7.43 -8.73 -27.22
N LYS A 101 -6.46 -7.86 -27.59
CA LYS A 101 -6.59 -6.94 -28.71
C LYS A 101 -6.00 -7.52 -29.99
N GLU A 102 -6.57 -7.16 -31.11
CA GLU A 102 -6.15 -7.61 -32.44
C GLU A 102 -4.66 -7.31 -32.72
N ASN A 103 -4.16 -6.13 -32.33
CA ASN A 103 -2.76 -5.72 -32.41
C ASN A 103 -2.02 -5.81 -31.08
N GLY A 104 -2.45 -6.69 -30.16
CA GLY A 104 -2.00 -6.71 -28.76
C GLY A 104 -0.49 -6.86 -28.57
N LYS A 105 0.17 -7.72 -29.37
CA LYS A 105 1.64 -7.89 -29.31
C LYS A 105 2.38 -6.60 -29.65
N LYS A 106 1.95 -5.86 -30.68
CA LYS A 106 2.57 -4.60 -31.08
C LYS A 106 2.36 -3.54 -30.03
N GLU A 107 1.14 -3.43 -29.51
CA GLU A 107 0.80 -2.50 -28.42
C GLU A 107 1.58 -2.80 -27.14
N PHE A 108 1.79 -4.08 -26.82
CA PHE A 108 2.57 -4.52 -25.69
C PHE A 108 4.04 -4.08 -25.81
N VAL A 109 4.69 -4.43 -26.93
CA VAL A 109 6.11 -4.11 -27.14
C VAL A 109 6.34 -2.59 -27.16
N GLU A 110 5.41 -1.84 -27.76
CA GLU A 110 5.49 -0.37 -27.80
C GLU A 110 5.42 0.29 -26.42
N ALA A 111 4.59 -0.24 -25.51
CA ALA A 111 4.41 0.33 -24.18
C ALA A 111 5.28 -0.35 -23.10
N LEU A 112 6.00 -1.42 -23.44
CA LEU A 112 6.85 -2.15 -22.51
C LEU A 112 7.91 -1.29 -21.80
N PRO A 113 8.65 -0.39 -22.51
CA PRO A 113 9.62 0.50 -21.86
C PRO A 113 8.98 1.38 -20.79
N PHE A 114 7.76 1.86 -21.04
CA PHE A 114 7.00 2.65 -20.07
C PHE A 114 6.60 1.83 -18.84
N ALA A 115 6.13 0.59 -19.04
CA ALA A 115 5.73 -0.28 -17.95
C ALA A 115 6.91 -0.66 -17.06
N VAL A 116 8.06 -1.01 -17.65
CA VAL A 116 9.31 -1.30 -16.91
C VAL A 116 9.77 -0.06 -16.13
N TRP A 117 9.77 1.11 -16.78
CA TRP A 117 10.13 2.36 -16.13
C TRP A 117 9.21 2.69 -14.97
N ALA A 118 7.89 2.51 -15.12
CA ALA A 118 6.93 2.72 -14.05
C ALA A 118 7.21 1.81 -12.83
N GLY A 119 7.59 0.55 -13.06
CA GLY A 119 8.01 -0.37 -12.02
C GLY A 119 9.26 0.10 -11.28
N VAL A 120 10.30 0.48 -12.01
CA VAL A 120 11.58 0.98 -11.46
C VAL A 120 11.37 2.29 -10.70
N ALA A 121 10.59 3.22 -11.27
CA ALA A 121 10.30 4.52 -10.67
C ALA A 121 9.54 4.43 -9.34
N PHE A 122 8.79 3.36 -9.10
CA PHE A 122 8.20 3.07 -7.79
C PHE A 122 9.19 2.36 -6.86
N ALA A 123 9.84 1.31 -7.34
CA ALA A 123 10.63 0.41 -6.51
C ALA A 123 11.86 1.09 -5.88
N ILE A 124 12.59 1.91 -6.64
CA ILE A 124 13.79 2.59 -6.13
C ILE A 124 13.44 3.57 -4.99
N PRO A 125 12.51 4.52 -5.16
CA PRO A 125 12.10 5.40 -4.06
C PRO A 125 11.50 4.63 -2.87
N SER A 126 10.77 3.55 -3.12
CA SER A 126 10.22 2.70 -2.06
C SER A 126 11.32 2.13 -1.18
N ILE A 127 12.40 1.57 -1.75
CA ILE A 127 13.56 1.08 -0.98
C ILE A 127 14.24 2.22 -0.23
N LEU A 128 14.47 3.36 -0.86
CA LEU A 128 15.17 4.48 -0.23
C LEU A 128 14.38 5.05 0.95
N THR A 129 13.06 5.03 0.88
CA THR A 129 12.22 5.56 1.94
C THR A 129 12.03 4.64 3.15
N VAL A 130 12.47 3.37 3.07
CA VAL A 130 12.56 2.45 4.22
C VAL A 130 13.43 3.03 5.33
N PHE A 131 14.51 3.73 4.98
CA PHE A 131 15.42 4.35 5.97
C PHE A 131 14.74 5.45 6.80
N ILE A 132 13.66 6.04 6.29
CA ILE A 132 12.87 7.03 7.03
C ILE A 132 11.94 6.32 8.02
N GLY A 133 11.36 5.19 7.61
CA GLY A 133 10.45 4.37 8.42
C GLY A 133 9.59 3.47 7.55
N GLN A 134 9.11 2.40 8.14
CA GLN A 134 8.27 1.40 7.46
C GLN A 134 6.90 1.93 7.01
N GLU A 135 6.52 3.13 7.45
CA GLU A 135 5.29 3.81 7.06
C GLU A 135 5.36 4.43 5.66
N PHE A 136 6.58 4.68 5.14
CA PHE A 136 6.78 5.53 3.96
C PHE A 136 6.95 4.80 2.63
N PRO A 137 7.44 3.56 2.53
CA PRO A 137 7.80 2.94 1.26
C PRO A 137 6.69 2.94 0.21
N SER A 138 5.47 2.55 0.57
CA SER A 138 4.34 2.56 -0.36
C SER A 138 3.89 3.98 -0.70
N ILE A 139 3.77 4.85 0.30
CA ILE A 139 3.25 6.22 0.13
C ILE A 139 4.23 7.06 -0.70
N LEU A 140 5.48 7.17 -0.23
CA LEU A 140 6.49 8.01 -0.89
C LEU A 140 7.01 7.35 -2.17
N GLY A 141 7.13 6.03 -2.20
CA GLY A 141 7.47 5.29 -3.41
C GLY A 141 6.49 5.59 -4.55
N ALA A 142 5.20 5.57 -4.26
CA ALA A 142 4.17 5.89 -5.24
C ALA A 142 4.19 7.36 -5.67
N VAL A 143 4.32 8.29 -4.73
CA VAL A 143 4.30 9.73 -5.04
C VAL A 143 5.55 10.16 -5.80
N ILE A 144 6.73 9.79 -5.33
CA ILE A 144 8.00 10.12 -5.98
C ILE A 144 8.05 9.43 -7.36
N GLY A 145 7.67 8.16 -7.42
CA GLY A 145 7.61 7.41 -8.67
C GLY A 145 6.67 8.03 -9.69
N LEU A 146 5.48 8.46 -9.27
CA LEU A 146 4.53 9.18 -10.13
C LEU A 146 5.12 10.48 -10.65
N ILE A 147 5.78 11.27 -9.79
CA ILE A 147 6.43 12.53 -10.18
C ILE A 147 7.53 12.25 -11.23
N LEU A 148 8.38 11.24 -11.00
CA LEU A 148 9.43 10.85 -11.94
C LEU A 148 8.86 10.44 -13.30
N VAL A 149 7.81 9.61 -13.29
CA VAL A 149 7.17 9.16 -14.55
C VAL A 149 6.46 10.32 -15.26
N LEU A 150 5.76 11.19 -14.54
CA LEU A 150 5.17 12.40 -15.16
C LEU A 150 6.22 13.32 -15.75
N PHE A 151 7.36 13.48 -15.09
CA PHE A 151 8.47 14.28 -15.61
C PHE A 151 9.07 13.67 -16.88
N THR A 152 9.37 12.38 -16.88
CA THR A 152 9.90 11.67 -18.07
C THR A 152 8.90 11.62 -19.21
N THR A 153 7.60 11.50 -18.89
CA THR A 153 6.52 11.57 -19.90
C THR A 153 6.46 12.93 -20.59
N LYS A 154 6.63 14.03 -19.83
CA LYS A 154 6.72 15.39 -20.42
C LYS A 154 7.93 15.55 -21.34
N LEU A 155 9.02 14.85 -21.06
CA LEU A 155 10.21 14.83 -21.92
C LEU A 155 10.06 13.90 -23.14
N GLY A 156 8.92 13.22 -23.27
CA GLY A 156 8.67 12.24 -24.34
C GLY A 156 9.45 10.93 -24.19
N LEU A 157 10.04 10.68 -23.01
CA LEU A 157 10.81 9.47 -22.75
C LEU A 157 9.87 8.30 -22.36
N PHE A 158 10.12 7.14 -22.94
CA PHE A 158 9.39 5.87 -22.69
C PHE A 158 7.89 5.89 -23.06
N VAL A 159 7.35 6.98 -23.57
CA VAL A 159 5.92 7.11 -23.91
C VAL A 159 5.61 6.36 -25.20
N PRO A 160 4.58 5.51 -25.24
CA PRO A 160 4.15 4.85 -26.47
C PRO A 160 3.64 5.87 -27.49
N LYS A 161 4.02 5.70 -28.76
CA LYS A 161 3.74 6.66 -29.84
C LYS A 161 2.25 6.79 -30.21
N ARG A 162 1.46 5.74 -29.90
CA ARG A 162 0.01 5.71 -30.18
C ARG A 162 -0.74 5.46 -28.88
N GLU A 163 -1.34 6.49 -28.35
CA GLU A 163 -2.24 6.39 -27.21
C GLU A 163 -3.64 6.84 -27.61
N ASN A 164 -4.64 5.95 -27.48
CA ASN A 164 -6.03 6.34 -27.59
C ASN A 164 -6.47 6.94 -26.26
N ASN A 165 -7.01 8.14 -26.25
CA ASN A 165 -7.57 8.76 -25.06
C ASN A 165 -8.83 7.99 -24.64
N LEU A 166 -8.77 7.29 -23.51
CA LEU A 166 -9.93 6.59 -22.93
C LEU A 166 -10.93 7.57 -22.31
N THR A 167 -10.57 8.85 -22.21
CA THR A 167 -11.39 9.89 -21.56
C THR A 167 -12.28 10.69 -22.52
N ASP A 168 -12.30 10.36 -23.80
CA ASP A 168 -13.21 10.99 -24.73
C ASP A 168 -14.66 10.65 -24.36
N GLY A 169 -15.37 11.63 -23.80
CA GLY A 169 -16.75 11.48 -23.31
C GLY A 169 -16.93 11.41 -21.78
N VAL A 170 -15.87 11.40 -21.00
CA VAL A 170 -15.98 11.50 -19.54
C VAL A 170 -16.10 12.96 -19.12
N HIS A 171 -17.27 13.33 -18.58
CA HIS A 171 -17.46 14.64 -17.97
C HIS A 171 -16.54 14.80 -16.76
N THR A 172 -15.44 15.55 -16.94
CA THR A 172 -14.54 15.90 -15.84
C THR A 172 -15.18 16.99 -14.99
N PRO A 173 -15.47 16.75 -13.70
CA PRO A 173 -15.92 17.81 -12.82
C PRO A 173 -14.84 18.89 -12.74
N THR A 174 -15.25 20.18 -12.80
CA THR A 174 -14.35 21.36 -12.81
C THR A 174 -13.72 21.66 -11.44
N LEU A 175 -13.23 20.64 -10.75
CA LEU A 175 -12.51 20.83 -9.51
C LEU A 175 -11.09 21.32 -9.81
N ARG A 176 -10.67 22.40 -9.15
CA ARG A 176 -9.27 22.88 -9.24
C ARG A 176 -8.34 21.78 -8.74
N LEU A 177 -7.32 21.44 -9.53
CA LEU A 177 -6.35 20.38 -9.24
C LEU A 177 -5.75 20.49 -7.82
N GLY A 178 -5.47 21.72 -7.36
CA GLY A 178 -4.95 21.94 -6.01
C GLY A 178 -5.90 21.48 -4.90
N LYS A 179 -7.24 21.57 -5.10
CA LYS A 179 -8.19 21.04 -4.12
C LYS A 179 -8.18 19.50 -4.08
N VAL A 180 -8.03 18.87 -5.24
CA VAL A 180 -7.99 17.40 -5.33
C VAL A 180 -6.72 16.84 -4.68
N ILE A 181 -5.58 17.50 -4.88
CA ILE A 181 -4.28 17.07 -4.33
C ILE A 181 -4.16 17.40 -2.83
N PHE A 182 -4.84 18.45 -2.35
CA PHE A 182 -4.69 18.95 -0.98
C PHE A 182 -4.77 17.88 0.12
N PRO A 183 -5.77 16.98 0.17
CA PRO A 183 -5.85 15.97 1.23
C PRO A 183 -4.62 15.06 1.29
N TYR A 184 -4.12 14.69 0.13
CA TYR A 184 -2.98 13.77 -0.01
C TYR A 184 -1.66 14.45 0.35
N ALA A 185 -1.46 15.69 -0.12
CA ALA A 185 -0.29 16.48 0.23
C ALA A 185 -0.25 16.79 1.74
N LEU A 186 -1.40 17.14 2.31
CA LEU A 186 -1.55 17.35 3.74
C LEU A 186 -1.23 16.10 4.55
N LEU A 187 -1.74 14.94 4.12
CA LEU A 187 -1.46 13.68 4.79
C LEU A 187 0.03 13.36 4.80
N ILE A 188 0.69 13.46 3.64
CA ILE A 188 2.14 13.23 3.51
C ILE A 188 2.91 14.19 4.42
N PHE A 189 2.54 15.48 4.41
CA PHE A 189 3.14 16.47 5.29
C PHE A 189 2.99 16.09 6.76
N LEU A 190 1.78 15.72 7.20
CA LEU A 190 1.54 15.34 8.59
C LEU A 190 2.30 14.09 9.01
N LEU A 191 2.44 13.11 8.11
CA LEU A 191 3.21 11.89 8.38
C LEU A 191 4.70 12.21 8.54
N ILE A 192 5.27 13.01 7.64
CA ILE A 192 6.68 13.41 7.69
C ILE A 192 6.93 14.29 8.93
N PHE A 193 6.10 15.32 9.11
CA PHE A 193 6.19 16.23 10.26
C PHE A 193 6.08 15.47 11.59
N GLY A 194 5.08 14.60 11.72
CA GLY A 194 4.88 13.79 12.91
C GLY A 194 6.09 12.89 13.21
N LYS A 195 6.66 12.25 12.17
CA LYS A 195 7.82 11.38 12.33
C LYS A 195 9.08 12.15 12.78
N PHE A 196 9.38 13.29 12.17
CA PHE A 196 10.61 14.03 12.43
C PHE A 196 10.52 15.01 13.61
N VAL A 197 9.34 15.58 13.88
CA VAL A 197 9.15 16.59 14.95
C VAL A 197 8.70 15.94 16.25
N ILE A 198 7.72 15.03 16.21
CA ILE A 198 7.22 14.34 17.39
C ILE A 198 8.08 13.11 17.69
N GLY A 199 8.55 12.43 16.64
CA GLY A 199 9.47 11.31 16.72
C GLY A 199 8.89 10.11 17.48
N SER A 200 9.77 9.45 18.23
CA SER A 200 9.44 8.29 19.07
C SER A 200 9.09 8.70 20.51
N THR A 201 8.89 9.99 20.79
CA THR A 201 8.49 10.43 22.14
C THR A 201 7.14 9.82 22.48
N GLY A 202 7.00 9.32 23.70
CA GLY A 202 5.79 8.63 24.14
C GLY A 202 5.74 8.46 25.65
N LEU A 203 4.57 8.10 26.16
CA LEU A 203 4.35 7.74 27.55
C LEU A 203 4.54 6.24 27.73
N ALA A 204 5.46 5.83 28.60
CA ALA A 204 5.57 4.45 29.03
C ALA A 204 4.42 4.12 30.00
N ILE A 205 3.52 3.24 29.59
CA ILE A 205 2.44 2.77 30.46
C ILE A 205 2.88 1.42 31.02
N PRO A 206 3.09 1.30 32.35
CA PRO A 206 3.46 0.05 33.00
C PRO A 206 2.21 -0.84 33.14
N ILE A 207 1.82 -1.48 32.07
CA ILE A 207 0.88 -2.60 32.07
C ILE A 207 1.73 -3.88 32.07
N VAL A 208 1.17 -5.06 32.22
CA VAL A 208 1.83 -6.37 32.30
C VAL A 208 3.02 -6.55 31.33
N VAL A 209 3.00 -5.87 30.17
CA VAL A 209 4.13 -5.69 29.27
C VAL A 209 4.40 -4.18 29.15
N LYS A 210 5.65 -3.75 29.36
CA LYS A 210 6.05 -2.34 29.19
C LYS A 210 5.72 -1.89 27.76
N HIS A 211 4.66 -1.12 27.63
CA HIS A 211 4.23 -0.58 26.34
C HIS A 211 4.46 0.93 26.31
N THR A 212 5.18 1.41 25.29
CA THR A 212 5.38 2.84 25.08
C THR A 212 4.29 3.35 24.13
N PHE A 213 3.40 4.18 24.64
CA PHE A 213 2.39 4.84 23.80
C PHE A 213 3.08 6.01 23.10
N ALA A 214 3.46 5.82 21.82
CA ALA A 214 4.09 6.88 21.03
C ALA A 214 3.09 8.01 20.76
N PHE A 215 3.50 9.26 20.97
CA PHE A 215 2.65 10.43 20.66
C PHE A 215 2.42 10.56 19.14
N PHE A 216 3.40 10.17 18.34
CA PHE A 216 3.18 10.07 16.90
C PHE A 216 2.60 8.70 16.55
N ASN A 217 1.37 8.73 16.06
CA ASN A 217 0.71 7.58 15.44
C ASN A 217 0.18 8.02 14.07
N PRO A 218 0.48 7.31 12.98
CA PRO A 218 -0.06 7.61 11.65
C PRO A 218 -1.58 7.81 11.64
N GLY A 219 -2.33 7.07 12.46
CA GLY A 219 -3.78 7.22 12.60
C GLY A 219 -4.23 8.64 12.95
N PHE A 220 -3.49 9.35 13.80
CA PHE A 220 -3.79 10.75 14.10
C PHE A 220 -3.59 11.65 12.87
N ALA A 221 -2.55 11.41 12.07
CA ALA A 221 -2.34 12.14 10.83
C ALA A 221 -3.52 11.97 9.86
N PHE A 222 -4.06 10.75 9.74
CA PHE A 222 -5.25 10.48 8.91
C PHE A 222 -6.49 11.20 9.42
N ILE A 223 -6.75 11.18 10.74
CA ILE A 223 -7.89 11.87 11.34
C ILE A 223 -7.78 13.38 11.10
N ILE A 224 -6.62 13.97 11.37
CA ILE A 224 -6.38 15.41 11.18
C ILE A 224 -6.53 15.77 9.70
N ALA A 225 -5.91 15.02 8.80
CA ALA A 225 -6.04 15.25 7.35
C ALA A 225 -7.50 15.17 6.90
N GLY A 226 -8.27 14.20 7.39
CA GLY A 226 -9.69 14.05 7.09
C GLY A 226 -10.52 15.25 7.56
N ILE A 227 -10.34 15.69 8.80
CA ILE A 227 -11.05 16.85 9.37
C ILE A 227 -10.71 18.13 8.59
N LEU A 228 -9.43 18.41 8.38
CA LEU A 228 -8.98 19.60 7.65
C LEU A 228 -9.47 19.58 6.20
N THR A 229 -9.51 18.43 5.57
CA THR A 229 -10.08 18.28 4.22
C THR A 229 -11.56 18.69 4.19
N ILE A 230 -12.36 18.22 5.14
CA ILE A 230 -13.79 18.58 5.24
C ILE A 230 -13.96 20.09 5.40
N LEU A 231 -13.09 20.74 6.20
CA LEU A 231 -13.11 22.18 6.40
C LEU A 231 -12.75 22.95 5.12
N VAL A 232 -11.69 22.55 4.43
CA VAL A 232 -11.24 23.19 3.16
C VAL A 232 -12.28 23.05 2.06
N PHE A 233 -12.98 21.89 2.02
CA PHE A 233 -14.08 21.69 1.07
C PHE A 233 -15.39 22.36 1.53
N LYS A 234 -15.38 23.08 2.66
CA LYS A 234 -16.54 23.79 3.24
C LYS A 234 -17.75 22.86 3.43
N LYS A 235 -17.52 21.61 3.76
CA LYS A 235 -18.60 20.69 4.12
C LYS A 235 -19.01 20.91 5.57
N GLY A 236 -20.32 20.94 5.83
CA GLY A 236 -20.82 21.23 7.16
C GLY A 236 -20.60 20.09 8.17
N ILE A 237 -20.85 20.42 9.47
CA ILE A 237 -20.72 19.48 10.59
C ILE A 237 -21.54 18.19 10.40
N LYS A 238 -22.69 18.27 9.72
CA LYS A 238 -23.52 17.11 9.40
C LYS A 238 -22.78 16.11 8.50
N PHE A 239 -21.98 16.62 7.55
CA PHE A 239 -21.16 15.77 6.68
C PHE A 239 -20.01 15.12 7.47
N LEU A 240 -19.37 15.87 8.38
CA LEU A 240 -18.35 15.32 9.28
C LEU A 240 -18.92 14.19 10.14
N ALA A 241 -20.07 14.42 10.79
CA ALA A 241 -20.73 13.41 11.62
C ALA A 241 -21.11 12.16 10.83
N TYR A 242 -21.68 12.33 9.62
CA TYR A 242 -22.01 11.22 8.75
C TYR A 242 -20.77 10.42 8.33
N SER A 243 -19.71 11.11 7.88
CA SER A 243 -18.47 10.47 7.46
C SER A 243 -17.78 9.74 8.61
N SER A 244 -17.75 10.34 9.81
CA SER A 244 -17.19 9.71 11.01
C SER A 244 -17.96 8.46 11.40
N LYS A 245 -19.30 8.51 11.38
CA LYS A 245 -20.15 7.34 11.66
C LYS A 245 -19.90 6.22 10.65
N LEU A 246 -19.78 6.55 9.36
CA LEU A 246 -19.49 5.58 8.32
C LEU A 246 -18.10 4.98 8.48
N ALA A 247 -17.09 5.80 8.79
CA ALA A 247 -15.71 5.36 9.05
C ALA A 247 -15.67 4.40 10.24
N LEU A 248 -16.28 4.76 11.38
CA LEU A 248 -16.37 3.90 12.56
C LEU A 248 -17.04 2.55 12.24
N LYS A 249 -18.15 2.58 11.52
CA LYS A 249 -18.85 1.34 11.13
C LYS A 249 -17.94 0.43 10.28
N ARG A 250 -17.18 1.01 9.33
CA ARG A 250 -16.30 0.25 8.43
C ARG A 250 -14.98 -0.16 9.10
N SER A 251 -14.59 0.46 10.21
CA SER A 251 -13.35 0.12 10.91
C SER A 251 -13.49 -1.09 11.86
N VAL A 252 -14.71 -1.54 12.15
CA VAL A 252 -14.94 -2.64 13.11
C VAL A 252 -14.29 -3.94 12.62
N GLU A 253 -14.52 -4.33 11.37
CA GLU A 253 -13.95 -5.57 10.81
C GLU A 253 -12.42 -5.54 10.78
N PRO A 254 -11.75 -4.52 10.18
CA PRO A 254 -10.29 -4.43 10.24
C PRO A 254 -9.75 -4.38 11.66
N PHE A 255 -10.42 -3.69 12.58
CA PHE A 255 -10.02 -3.62 13.98
C PHE A 255 -10.02 -5.01 14.65
N LEU A 256 -11.09 -5.77 14.47
CA LEU A 256 -11.17 -7.14 15.02
C LEU A 256 -10.08 -8.04 14.43
N VAL A 257 -9.87 -7.98 13.11
CA VAL A 257 -8.80 -8.75 12.45
C VAL A 257 -7.43 -8.40 13.06
N ILE A 258 -7.11 -7.11 13.19
CA ILE A 258 -5.82 -6.66 13.76
C ILE A 258 -5.68 -7.13 15.20
N VAL A 259 -6.72 -7.02 16.03
CA VAL A 259 -6.70 -7.45 17.44
C VAL A 259 -6.41 -8.94 17.56
N PHE A 260 -7.14 -9.78 16.82
CA PHE A 260 -6.94 -11.23 16.90
C PHE A 260 -5.61 -11.67 16.30
N MET A 261 -5.21 -11.11 15.16
CA MET A 261 -3.92 -11.43 14.55
C MET A 261 -2.75 -10.98 15.42
N SER A 262 -2.84 -9.77 16.01
CA SER A 262 -1.84 -9.31 16.99
C SER A 262 -1.78 -10.21 18.21
N ALA A 263 -2.91 -10.65 18.74
CA ALA A 263 -2.95 -11.57 19.88
C ALA A 263 -2.26 -12.90 19.54
N ILE A 264 -2.57 -13.49 18.38
CA ILE A 264 -1.92 -14.73 17.93
C ILE A 264 -0.41 -14.51 17.76
N ALA A 265 0.01 -13.45 17.09
CA ALA A 265 1.43 -13.13 16.89
C ALA A 265 2.15 -12.96 18.26
N GLN A 266 1.55 -12.24 19.20
CA GLN A 266 2.12 -12.03 20.54
C GLN A 266 2.20 -13.34 21.35
N ILE A 267 1.20 -14.21 21.26
CA ILE A 267 1.25 -15.55 21.89
C ILE A 267 2.41 -16.36 21.29
N MET A 268 2.54 -16.38 19.97
CA MET A 268 3.61 -17.13 19.30
C MET A 268 5.02 -16.61 19.64
N VAL A 269 5.20 -15.29 19.73
CA VAL A 269 6.49 -14.67 20.08
C VAL A 269 6.82 -14.89 21.55
N ASN A 270 5.85 -14.64 22.44
CA ASN A 270 6.07 -14.65 23.89
C ASN A 270 5.87 -16.04 24.54
N SER A 271 5.61 -17.08 23.77
CA SER A 271 5.47 -18.46 24.27
C SER A 271 6.77 -19.02 24.88
N VAL A 272 7.89 -18.31 24.78
CA VAL A 272 9.11 -18.61 25.55
C VAL A 272 8.91 -18.48 27.06
N ASN A 273 7.96 -17.66 27.50
CA ASN A 273 7.61 -17.48 28.92
C ASN A 273 6.72 -18.63 29.42
N ASN A 274 7.12 -19.87 29.17
CA ASN A 274 6.40 -21.06 29.61
C ASN A 274 7.14 -21.73 30.78
N PRO A 275 6.43 -22.46 31.72
CA PRO A 275 7.02 -23.09 32.88
C PRO A 275 8.07 -24.14 32.53
N VAL A 276 8.08 -24.67 31.32
CA VAL A 276 8.93 -25.79 30.88
C VAL A 276 10.19 -25.29 30.16
N SER A 277 10.41 -23.98 30.09
CA SER A 277 11.57 -23.34 29.44
C SER A 277 11.80 -23.79 27.98
N LEU A 278 10.72 -24.12 27.26
CA LEU A 278 10.80 -24.44 25.84
C LEU A 278 11.02 -23.17 25.00
N PRO A 279 11.64 -23.27 23.82
CA PRO A 279 11.75 -22.14 22.90
C PRO A 279 10.37 -21.62 22.50
N SER A 280 10.27 -20.35 22.10
CA SER A 280 9.01 -19.80 21.59
C SER A 280 8.52 -20.60 20.37
N MET A 281 7.21 -20.57 20.12
CA MET A 281 6.63 -21.25 18.95
C MET A 281 7.30 -20.81 17.64
N ILE A 282 7.59 -19.51 17.50
CA ILE A 282 8.33 -18.98 16.34
C ILE A 282 9.75 -19.52 16.32
N GLY A 283 10.45 -19.56 17.47
CA GLY A 283 11.80 -20.11 17.59
C GLY A 283 11.83 -21.59 17.23
N PHE A 284 10.89 -22.36 17.71
CA PHE A 284 10.74 -23.78 17.37
C PHE A 284 10.52 -23.97 15.85
N LEU A 285 9.58 -23.25 15.27
CA LEU A 285 9.33 -23.28 13.82
C LEU A 285 10.57 -22.87 13.02
N ALA A 286 11.26 -21.80 13.41
CA ALA A 286 12.45 -21.31 12.73
C ALA A 286 13.58 -22.37 12.66
N VAL A 287 13.73 -23.18 13.71
CA VAL A 287 14.74 -24.26 13.75
C VAL A 287 14.32 -25.45 12.87
N HIS A 288 13.05 -25.85 12.92
CA HIS A 288 12.56 -27.06 12.25
C HIS A 288 12.18 -26.81 10.79
N VAL A 289 11.78 -25.60 10.43
CA VAL A 289 11.45 -25.21 9.05
C VAL A 289 12.65 -24.65 8.30
N LYS A 290 13.83 -24.56 8.95
CA LYS A 290 15.09 -24.15 8.33
C LYS A 290 15.50 -25.16 7.26
N ASN A 291 14.86 -25.09 6.10
CA ASN A 291 15.12 -25.93 4.95
C ASN A 291 15.46 -25.03 3.75
N ILE A 292 16.29 -25.54 2.85
CA ILE A 292 16.63 -24.91 1.58
C ILE A 292 15.39 -24.60 0.73
N LEU A 293 14.28 -25.32 0.94
CA LEU A 293 13.01 -25.14 0.26
C LEU A 293 12.08 -24.09 0.89
N LEU A 294 12.44 -23.51 2.05
CA LEU A 294 11.61 -22.49 2.72
C LEU A 294 11.28 -21.27 1.82
N PRO A 295 12.24 -20.71 1.05
CA PRO A 295 11.95 -19.61 0.13
C PRO A 295 10.93 -19.98 -0.96
N LEU A 296 10.79 -21.25 -1.30
CA LEU A 296 9.82 -21.73 -2.27
C LEU A 296 8.42 -21.88 -1.65
N TRP A 297 8.34 -22.37 -0.41
CA TRP A 297 7.06 -22.63 0.26
C TRP A 297 6.46 -21.38 0.92
N ALA A 298 7.29 -20.46 1.42
CA ALA A 298 6.82 -19.27 2.11
C ALA A 298 5.87 -18.40 1.27
N PRO A 299 6.12 -18.13 -0.02
CA PRO A 299 5.17 -17.40 -0.87
C PRO A 299 3.83 -18.12 -1.04
N ILE A 300 3.86 -19.46 -1.13
CA ILE A 300 2.63 -20.27 -1.28
C ILE A 300 1.78 -20.18 -0.02
N VAL A 301 2.40 -20.34 1.15
CA VAL A 301 1.71 -20.20 2.45
C VAL A 301 1.17 -18.78 2.61
N GLY A 302 1.93 -17.74 2.25
CA GLY A 302 1.49 -16.36 2.26
C GLY A 302 0.31 -16.11 1.33
N ALA A 303 0.32 -16.68 0.12
CA ALA A 303 -0.78 -16.58 -0.83
C ALA A 303 -2.06 -17.22 -0.28
N PHE A 304 -1.97 -18.39 0.35
CA PHE A 304 -3.11 -19.02 1.01
C PHE A 304 -3.63 -18.16 2.19
N GLY A 305 -2.74 -17.61 2.99
CA GLY A 305 -3.11 -16.70 4.08
C GLY A 305 -3.90 -15.50 3.56
N SER A 306 -3.41 -14.81 2.55
CA SER A 306 -4.10 -13.65 1.96
C SER A 306 -5.41 -14.02 1.25
N PHE A 307 -5.49 -15.22 0.66
CA PHE A 307 -6.73 -15.72 0.07
C PHE A 307 -7.82 -15.95 1.13
N ILE A 308 -7.47 -16.55 2.27
CA ILE A 308 -8.42 -16.84 3.36
C ILE A 308 -8.88 -15.54 4.03
N THR A 309 -7.97 -14.59 4.26
CA THR A 309 -8.28 -13.32 4.94
C THR A 309 -8.91 -12.27 4.02
N GLY A 310 -8.84 -12.46 2.71
CA GLY A 310 -9.31 -11.48 1.71
C GLY A 310 -8.45 -10.22 1.64
N SER A 311 -7.31 -10.20 2.33
CA SER A 311 -6.34 -9.10 2.30
C SER A 311 -4.93 -9.64 2.55
N ALA A 312 -3.95 -9.05 1.87
CA ALA A 312 -2.55 -9.36 2.12
C ALA A 312 -1.89 -8.36 3.10
N THR A 313 -2.66 -7.34 3.51
CA THR A 313 -2.26 -6.36 4.53
C THR A 313 -2.54 -6.88 5.93
#